data_c18d317b752d8ef6830f123122ff4542
#
_entry.id   c18d317b752d8ef6830f123122ff4542
#
_cell.length_a   1.000
_cell.length_b   1.000
_cell.length_c   1.000
_cell.angle_alpha   90.00
_cell.angle_beta   90.00
_cell.angle_gamma   90.00
#
_symmetry.space_group_name_H-M   'P 1'
#
loop_
_entity.id
_entity.type
_entity.pdbx_description
1 polymer ?
#
loop_
_entity_poly.entity_id
_entity_poly.type
_entity_poly.pdbx_seq_one_letter_code
_entity_poly.pdbx_strand_id
1 'polypeptide(L)'
;MSLKCGIVGLPNVGKSTLFNALTASKIAAENFPFCTIEPNHGIVELPDERLDKISKISKSEKVIPATVEFVDIAGLVEGASKGEGLGNKFLGHIRETQTIIHVVRCFEDNEVTHVNEKVDPISDVEIIEMELILADIESLENTKERIVRKAKSGDKDLLKDLSRVEDILTILKKGDSLFEYLQDDENKTFVSEVGLLSAKPVIFVANLNEDMEETDGLKKLREKALSNGSQLIEMCNQIEFEISELENESRQELIDLVGLEEPGLNKLIKTAFRTLGLQTFFTSGQSESRAWVIKNGTKAPDAAGVIHTDFKKGFIRAETVSYKDFIEFDGEQGAKAQGKWRSEGSDYEVKDGDIILFRFNV
;
A
#
# COMPACT_ATOMS: atom_id res chain seq x y z
N MET A 1 8.89 -8.14 -6.55
CA MET A 1 9.20 -7.38 -5.33
C MET A 1 7.94 -7.36 -4.50
N SER A 2 8.00 -7.82 -3.26
CA SER A 2 6.90 -7.64 -2.30
C SER A 2 6.75 -6.14 -2.03
N LEU A 3 5.51 -5.64 -2.11
CA LEU A 3 5.22 -4.23 -1.86
C LEU A 3 4.76 -4.12 -0.42
N LYS A 4 5.51 -3.34 0.38
CA LYS A 4 5.38 -3.26 1.82
C LYS A 4 4.67 -1.98 2.24
N CYS A 5 3.68 -2.09 3.11
CA CYS A 5 3.02 -0.99 3.80
C CYS A 5 3.52 -0.95 5.26
N GLY A 6 4.08 0.17 5.69
CA GLY A 6 4.56 0.33 7.07
C GLY A 6 3.48 0.92 7.97
N ILE A 7 3.12 0.25 9.03
CA ILE A 7 2.17 0.75 10.02
C ILE A 7 2.95 1.59 11.05
N VAL A 8 2.61 2.86 11.16
CA VAL A 8 3.23 3.81 12.11
C VAL A 8 2.17 4.51 12.96
N GLY A 9 2.61 5.14 14.02
CA GLY A 9 1.76 5.93 14.93
C GLY A 9 2.42 6.02 16.31
N LEU A 10 1.94 6.92 17.14
CA LEU A 10 2.42 7.07 18.52
C LEU A 10 2.09 5.82 19.37
N PRO A 11 2.68 5.65 20.56
CA PRO A 11 2.29 4.58 21.46
C PRO A 11 0.79 4.67 21.83
N ASN A 12 0.15 3.52 22.04
CA ASN A 12 -1.23 3.39 22.50
C ASN A 12 -2.32 3.99 21.58
N VAL A 13 -2.04 4.14 20.28
CA VAL A 13 -3.03 4.60 19.28
C VAL A 13 -3.80 3.46 18.61
N GLY A 14 -3.48 2.18 18.93
CA GLY A 14 -4.15 1.01 18.36
C GLY A 14 -3.40 0.32 17.20
N LYS A 15 -2.09 0.59 17.00
CA LYS A 15 -1.28 -0.05 15.95
C LYS A 15 -1.26 -1.57 16.04
N SER A 16 -0.95 -2.10 17.23
CA SER A 16 -0.86 -3.56 17.43
C SER A 16 -2.22 -4.23 17.25
N THR A 17 -3.31 -3.57 17.66
CA THR A 17 -4.67 -4.06 17.43
C THR A 17 -4.95 -4.14 15.93
N LEU A 18 -4.63 -3.08 15.18
CA LEU A 18 -4.77 -3.07 13.72
C LEU A 18 -3.93 -4.16 13.05
N PHE A 19 -2.66 -4.29 13.44
CA PHE A 19 -1.76 -5.30 12.88
C PHE A 19 -2.25 -6.72 13.18
N ASN A 20 -2.70 -6.97 14.41
CA ASN A 20 -3.29 -8.26 14.80
C ASN A 20 -4.56 -8.56 14.01
N ALA A 21 -5.44 -7.57 13.83
CA ALA A 21 -6.66 -7.71 13.03
C ALA A 21 -6.34 -8.05 11.55
N LEU A 22 -5.35 -7.37 10.97
CA LEU A 22 -4.88 -7.65 9.59
C LEU A 22 -4.30 -9.06 9.46
N THR A 23 -3.61 -9.55 10.49
CA THR A 23 -2.89 -10.84 10.46
C THR A 23 -3.67 -12.01 11.08
N ALA A 24 -4.81 -11.74 11.71
CA ALA A 24 -5.70 -12.78 12.26
C ALA A 24 -6.25 -13.71 11.17
N SER A 25 -6.47 -13.20 9.98
CA SER A 25 -6.77 -13.99 8.79
C SER A 25 -5.51 -14.77 8.38
N LYS A 26 -5.21 -15.85 9.11
CA LYS A 26 -4.05 -16.69 8.86
C LYS A 26 -4.05 -17.23 7.44
N ILE A 27 -3.27 -16.61 6.58
CA ILE A 27 -2.85 -17.27 5.35
C ILE A 27 -2.04 -18.48 5.80
N ALA A 28 -2.47 -19.68 5.45
CA ALA A 28 -1.63 -20.85 5.61
C ALA A 28 -0.33 -20.58 4.82
N ALA A 29 0.79 -20.41 5.53
CA ALA A 29 2.11 -20.12 4.94
C ALA A 29 2.50 -21.14 3.86
N GLU A 30 1.84 -22.30 3.84
CA GLU A 30 1.97 -23.37 2.85
C GLU A 30 1.59 -22.96 1.42
N ASN A 31 0.78 -21.92 1.24
CA ASN A 31 0.33 -21.47 -0.09
C ASN A 31 1.29 -20.50 -0.78
N PHE A 32 2.28 -19.97 -0.07
CA PHE A 32 3.25 -19.02 -0.62
C PHE A 32 4.69 -19.52 -0.43
N PRO A 33 5.24 -20.26 -1.41
CA PRO A 33 6.65 -20.67 -1.36
C PRO A 33 7.54 -19.42 -1.35
N PHE A 34 8.50 -19.39 -0.41
CA PHE A 34 9.48 -18.32 -0.16
C PHE A 34 9.06 -17.18 0.80
N CYS A 35 7.94 -17.28 1.54
CA CYS A 35 7.66 -16.33 2.61
C CYS A 35 8.36 -16.77 3.90
N THR A 36 9.46 -16.11 4.25
CA THR A 36 10.01 -16.16 5.61
C THR A 36 9.12 -15.31 6.49
N ILE A 37 8.50 -15.87 7.52
CA ILE A 37 7.72 -15.12 8.51
C ILE A 37 8.74 -14.41 9.40
N GLU A 38 9.00 -13.14 9.10
CA GLU A 38 9.76 -12.27 10.00
C GLU A 38 8.83 -11.72 11.10
N PRO A 39 9.32 -11.54 12.33
CA PRO A 39 8.54 -10.87 13.36
C PRO A 39 8.06 -9.50 12.84
N ASN A 40 6.84 -9.11 13.16
CA ASN A 40 6.20 -7.86 12.73
C ASN A 40 5.93 -7.72 11.22
N HIS A 41 5.97 -8.80 10.46
CA HIS A 41 5.57 -8.84 9.06
C HIS A 41 4.29 -9.67 8.90
N GLY A 42 3.29 -9.11 8.23
CA GLY A 42 2.02 -9.76 7.94
C GLY A 42 1.72 -9.73 6.44
N ILE A 43 1.45 -10.90 5.87
CA ILE A 43 0.98 -11.02 4.49
C ILE A 43 -0.53 -11.17 4.54
N VAL A 44 -1.24 -10.28 3.85
CA VAL A 44 -2.70 -10.18 3.88
C VAL A 44 -3.24 -10.33 2.46
N GLU A 45 -4.30 -11.12 2.32
CA GLU A 45 -4.98 -11.29 1.04
C GLU A 45 -5.71 -10.01 0.62
N LEU A 46 -5.62 -9.68 -0.68
CA LEU A 46 -6.42 -8.60 -1.26
C LEU A 46 -7.86 -9.12 -1.46
N PRO A 47 -8.86 -8.53 -0.79
CA PRO A 47 -10.25 -8.90 -1.00
C PRO A 47 -10.69 -8.55 -2.44
N ASP A 48 -10.92 -9.56 -3.27
CA ASP A 48 -11.30 -9.38 -4.67
C ASP A 48 -12.34 -10.43 -5.09
N GLU A 49 -13.61 -10.05 -5.05
CA GLU A 49 -14.72 -10.92 -5.46
C GLU A 49 -14.64 -11.38 -6.92
N ARG A 50 -13.85 -10.70 -7.76
CA ARG A 50 -13.69 -11.07 -9.17
C ARG A 50 -13.03 -12.42 -9.30
N LEU A 51 -12.03 -12.71 -8.46
CA LEU A 51 -11.32 -13.99 -8.47
C LEU A 51 -12.26 -15.15 -8.11
N ASP A 52 -13.14 -14.96 -7.13
CA ASP A 52 -14.12 -15.97 -6.72
C ASP A 52 -15.11 -16.29 -7.84
N LYS A 53 -15.59 -15.27 -8.55
CA LYS A 53 -16.51 -15.45 -9.68
C LYS A 53 -15.84 -16.14 -10.86
N ILE A 54 -14.57 -15.76 -11.17
CA ILE A 54 -13.75 -16.41 -12.21
C ILE A 54 -13.55 -17.89 -11.86
N SER A 55 -13.16 -18.20 -10.62
CA SER A 55 -12.86 -19.55 -10.17
C SER A 55 -14.09 -20.49 -10.24
N LYS A 56 -15.28 -19.96 -9.91
CA LYS A 56 -16.55 -20.69 -10.00
C LYS A 56 -16.88 -21.06 -11.45
N ILE A 57 -16.73 -20.14 -12.39
CA ILE A 57 -16.96 -20.39 -13.84
C ILE A 57 -15.96 -21.41 -14.37
N SER A 58 -14.70 -21.27 -14.01
CA SER A 58 -13.63 -22.17 -14.47
C SER A 58 -13.57 -23.49 -13.71
N LYS A 59 -14.35 -23.63 -12.62
CA LYS A 59 -14.36 -24.79 -11.72
C LYS A 59 -12.95 -25.12 -11.21
N SER A 60 -12.23 -24.08 -10.76
CA SER A 60 -10.84 -24.20 -10.36
C SER A 60 -10.69 -24.96 -9.05
N GLU A 61 -9.73 -25.90 -9.01
CA GLU A 61 -9.41 -26.65 -7.80
C GLU A 61 -8.67 -25.80 -6.75
N LYS A 62 -7.88 -24.82 -7.21
CA LYS A 62 -7.15 -23.87 -6.37
C LYS A 62 -7.48 -22.43 -6.74
N VAL A 63 -7.60 -21.59 -5.72
CA VAL A 63 -7.80 -20.15 -5.84
C VAL A 63 -6.66 -19.45 -5.10
N ILE A 64 -5.88 -18.64 -5.78
CA ILE A 64 -4.74 -17.94 -5.19
C ILE A 64 -4.96 -16.43 -5.33
N PRO A 65 -5.30 -15.72 -4.25
CA PRO A 65 -5.50 -14.28 -4.26
C PRO A 65 -4.19 -13.51 -4.39
N ALA A 66 -4.29 -12.24 -4.76
CA ALA A 66 -3.21 -11.28 -4.62
C ALA A 66 -2.98 -10.97 -3.13
N THR A 67 -1.77 -10.54 -2.78
CA THR A 67 -1.42 -10.22 -1.40
C THR A 67 -0.72 -8.88 -1.27
N VAL A 68 -0.85 -8.26 -0.10
CA VAL A 68 -0.12 -7.06 0.33
C VAL A 68 0.63 -7.39 1.62
N GLU A 69 1.85 -6.92 1.74
CA GLU A 69 2.65 -7.07 2.95
C GLU A 69 2.51 -5.84 3.85
N PHE A 70 2.15 -6.05 5.11
CA PHE A 70 2.11 -5.04 6.15
C PHE A 70 3.25 -5.29 7.14
N VAL A 71 3.90 -4.21 7.57
CA VAL A 71 5.00 -4.25 8.53
C VAL A 71 4.62 -3.41 9.73
N ASP A 72 4.53 -4.02 10.92
CA ASP A 72 4.35 -3.26 12.16
C ASP A 72 5.68 -2.61 12.54
N ILE A 73 5.74 -1.32 12.37
CA ILE A 73 6.92 -0.53 12.70
C ILE A 73 6.77 -0.05 14.15
N ALA A 74 7.63 -0.56 15.01
CA ALA A 74 7.63 -0.21 16.45
C ALA A 74 7.53 1.30 16.66
N GLY A 75 6.65 1.71 17.58
CA GLY A 75 6.25 3.11 17.76
C GLY A 75 7.41 4.08 17.99
N LEU A 76 7.24 5.26 17.44
CA LEU A 76 8.14 6.39 17.59
C LEU A 76 8.04 6.94 19.02
N VAL A 77 9.18 7.15 19.67
CA VAL A 77 9.29 7.98 20.86
C VAL A 77 9.83 9.33 20.41
N GLU A 78 9.27 10.41 20.93
CA GLU A 78 9.69 11.79 20.63
C GLU A 78 11.23 11.95 20.71
N GLY A 79 11.85 12.56 19.69
CA GLY A 79 13.31 12.72 19.63
C GLY A 79 14.06 11.58 18.94
N ALA A 80 13.38 10.70 18.23
CA ALA A 80 13.99 9.55 17.54
C ALA A 80 15.06 9.94 16.50
N SER A 81 14.97 11.13 15.90
CA SER A 81 15.95 11.67 14.96
C SER A 81 17.26 12.11 15.63
N LYS A 82 17.27 12.37 16.94
CA LYS A 82 18.46 12.88 17.67
C LYS A 82 19.46 11.82 18.15
N GLY A 83 19.40 10.60 17.60
CA GLY A 83 20.58 9.72 17.64
C GLY A 83 20.60 8.63 18.71
N GLU A 84 19.54 8.35 19.43
CA GLU A 84 19.50 7.18 20.31
C GLU A 84 18.86 5.99 19.57
N GLY A 85 19.68 5.09 19.08
CA GLY A 85 19.52 3.76 18.45
C GLY A 85 18.14 3.24 18.01
N LEU A 86 17.05 3.58 18.68
CA LEU A 86 15.68 3.17 18.35
C LEU A 86 15.10 3.98 17.17
N GLY A 87 15.38 5.29 17.10
CA GLY A 87 14.89 6.14 16.01
C GLY A 87 15.48 5.79 14.65
N ASN A 88 16.78 5.46 14.61
CA ASN A 88 17.42 5.01 13.37
C ASN A 88 16.86 3.68 12.86
N LYS A 89 16.43 2.78 13.74
CA LYS A 89 15.77 1.53 13.34
C LYS A 89 14.36 1.80 12.79
N PHE A 90 13.60 2.67 13.43
CA PHE A 90 12.28 3.10 12.95
C PHE A 90 12.35 3.70 11.53
N LEU A 91 13.23 4.68 11.33
CA LEU A 91 13.45 5.29 10.02
C LEU A 91 13.97 4.28 8.99
N GLY A 92 14.81 3.31 9.41
CA GLY A 92 15.28 2.21 8.58
C GLY A 92 14.12 1.34 8.06
N HIS A 93 13.21 0.93 8.94
CA HIS A 93 12.03 0.15 8.56
C HIS A 93 11.11 0.95 7.62
N ILE A 94 10.87 2.25 7.89
CA ILE A 94 10.09 3.09 6.97
C ILE A 94 10.75 3.16 5.59
N ARG A 95 12.08 3.22 5.49
CA ARG A 95 12.78 3.23 4.19
C ARG A 95 12.46 2.02 3.33
N GLU A 96 12.26 0.87 3.94
CA GLU A 96 11.96 -0.39 3.23
C GLU A 96 10.51 -0.48 2.74
N THR A 97 9.62 0.39 3.21
CA THR A 97 8.21 0.41 2.81
C THR A 97 7.96 1.39 1.67
N GLN A 98 6.89 1.18 0.89
CA GLN A 98 6.49 2.03 -0.21
C GLN A 98 5.34 2.97 0.15
N THR A 99 4.58 2.66 1.19
CA THR A 99 3.43 3.42 1.70
C THR A 99 3.45 3.38 3.22
N ILE A 100 3.01 4.45 3.85
CA ILE A 100 2.86 4.59 5.29
C ILE A 100 1.38 4.49 5.65
N ILE A 101 1.04 3.60 6.57
CA ILE A 101 -0.27 3.53 7.23
C ILE A 101 -0.13 4.23 8.57
N HIS A 102 -0.62 5.44 8.67
CA HIS A 102 -0.50 6.24 9.88
C HIS A 102 -1.75 6.09 10.75
N VAL A 103 -1.63 5.33 11.83
CA VAL A 103 -2.71 5.11 12.79
C VAL A 103 -2.77 6.28 13.76
N VAL A 104 -3.93 6.92 13.83
CA VAL A 104 -4.17 8.11 14.66
C VAL A 104 -5.34 7.83 15.59
N ARG A 105 -5.16 8.07 16.87
CA ARG A 105 -6.22 7.91 17.88
C ARG A 105 -7.16 9.11 17.83
N CYS A 106 -8.44 8.86 17.59
CA CYS A 106 -9.48 9.88 17.49
C CYS A 106 -10.61 9.72 18.54
N PHE A 107 -10.35 8.97 19.61
CA PHE A 107 -11.29 8.73 20.69
C PHE A 107 -10.65 8.98 22.05
N GLU A 108 -11.45 9.37 23.04
CA GLU A 108 -11.02 9.49 24.43
C GLU A 108 -11.31 8.19 25.17
N ASP A 109 -10.35 7.74 25.97
CA ASP A 109 -10.48 6.58 26.84
C ASP A 109 -9.64 6.82 28.10
N ASN A 110 -10.30 6.84 29.25
CA ASN A 110 -9.69 7.10 30.54
C ASN A 110 -8.79 5.95 31.05
N GLU A 111 -8.95 4.75 30.52
CA GLU A 111 -8.16 3.58 30.91
C GLU A 111 -6.86 3.46 30.10
N VAL A 112 -6.77 4.11 28.96
CA VAL A 112 -5.60 4.09 28.07
C VAL A 112 -4.87 5.43 28.12
N THR A 113 -3.72 5.47 28.78
CA THR A 113 -2.90 6.68 28.88
C THR A 113 -2.41 7.13 27.51
N HIS A 114 -2.68 8.39 27.14
CA HIS A 114 -2.08 9.02 25.97
C HIS A 114 -0.71 9.59 26.31
N VAL A 115 0.25 9.59 25.37
CA VAL A 115 1.63 10.07 25.61
C VAL A 115 1.63 11.55 26.00
N ASN A 116 0.71 12.36 25.48
CA ASN A 116 0.61 13.80 25.71
C ASN A 116 -0.52 14.17 26.70
N GLU A 117 -0.98 13.25 27.56
CA GLU A 117 -2.08 13.46 28.54
C GLU A 117 -3.43 13.84 27.92
N LYS A 118 -3.47 14.35 26.68
CA LYS A 118 -4.67 14.72 25.93
C LYS A 118 -4.61 14.15 24.51
N VAL A 119 -5.73 13.63 24.04
CA VAL A 119 -5.86 13.16 22.65
C VAL A 119 -5.95 14.38 21.73
N ASP A 120 -4.95 14.56 20.87
CA ASP A 120 -4.93 15.57 19.81
C ASP A 120 -4.44 14.93 18.51
N PRO A 121 -5.37 14.47 17.63
CA PRO A 121 -5.03 13.77 16.40
C PRO A 121 -4.08 14.54 15.48
N ILE A 122 -4.19 15.88 15.44
CA ILE A 122 -3.33 16.70 14.58
C ILE A 122 -1.92 16.80 15.14
N SER A 123 -1.79 17.04 16.45
CA SER A 123 -0.48 17.05 17.11
C SER A 123 0.25 15.71 16.95
N ASP A 124 -0.49 14.59 17.06
CA ASP A 124 0.08 13.25 16.87
C ASP A 124 0.61 13.02 15.46
N VAL A 125 -0.11 13.51 14.45
CA VAL A 125 0.32 13.46 13.05
C VAL A 125 1.57 14.31 12.84
N GLU A 126 1.57 15.55 13.33
CA GLU A 126 2.68 16.50 13.16
C GLU A 126 3.98 16.00 13.79
N ILE A 127 3.92 15.30 14.91
CA ILE A 127 5.11 14.70 15.55
C ILE A 127 5.79 13.71 14.58
N ILE A 128 5.04 12.81 13.97
CA ILE A 128 5.61 11.82 13.04
C ILE A 128 6.07 12.49 11.74
N GLU A 129 5.27 13.39 11.17
CA GLU A 129 5.66 14.14 9.97
C GLU A 129 6.99 14.89 10.20
N MET A 130 7.14 15.55 11.36
CA MET A 130 8.35 16.29 11.71
C MET A 130 9.59 15.39 11.79
N GLU A 131 9.47 14.21 12.38
CA GLU A 131 10.59 13.26 12.45
C GLU A 131 11.02 12.77 11.07
N LEU A 132 10.07 12.52 10.15
CA LEU A 132 10.38 12.16 8.77
C LEU A 132 11.06 13.31 8.02
N ILE A 133 10.57 14.55 8.20
CA ILE A 133 11.14 15.76 7.61
C ILE A 133 12.57 15.98 8.11
N LEU A 134 12.82 15.86 9.43
CA LEU A 134 14.16 16.05 9.98
C LEU A 134 15.16 15.02 9.44
N ALA A 135 14.74 13.75 9.32
CA ALA A 135 15.55 12.70 8.73
C ALA A 135 15.87 12.97 7.25
N ASP A 136 14.91 13.51 6.50
CA ASP A 136 15.11 13.88 5.09
C ASP A 136 16.02 15.10 4.94
N ILE A 137 15.89 16.10 5.80
CA ILE A 137 16.81 17.27 5.80
C ILE A 137 18.26 16.81 6.00
N GLU A 138 18.51 15.95 7.01
CA GLU A 138 19.87 15.42 7.26
C GLU A 138 20.40 14.64 6.04
N SER A 139 19.59 13.77 5.44
CA SER A 139 19.95 13.00 4.25
C SER A 139 20.25 13.89 3.04
N LEU A 140 19.43 14.95 2.84
CA LEU A 140 19.59 15.89 1.73
C LEU A 140 20.81 16.79 1.91
N GLU A 141 21.12 17.25 3.13
CA GLU A 141 22.33 18.02 3.40
C GLU A 141 23.59 17.21 3.08
N ASN A 142 23.64 15.94 3.48
CA ASN A 142 24.73 15.02 3.11
C ASN A 142 24.81 14.80 1.59
N THR A 143 23.65 14.71 0.92
CA THR A 143 23.58 14.57 -0.55
C THR A 143 24.07 15.84 -1.24
N LYS A 144 23.66 17.03 -0.77
CA LYS A 144 24.11 18.32 -1.27
C LYS A 144 25.63 18.43 -1.20
N GLU A 145 26.24 18.13 -0.05
CA GLU A 145 27.70 18.18 0.08
C GLU A 145 28.41 17.24 -0.91
N ARG A 146 27.86 16.05 -1.12
CA ARG A 146 28.42 15.07 -2.07
C ARG A 146 28.33 15.58 -3.51
N ILE A 147 27.20 16.17 -3.92
CA ILE A 147 27.01 16.75 -5.24
C ILE A 147 27.96 17.93 -5.46
N VAL A 148 28.05 18.87 -4.51
CA VAL A 148 28.96 20.05 -4.59
C VAL A 148 30.42 19.63 -4.78
N ARG A 149 30.87 18.57 -4.08
CA ARG A 149 32.24 18.05 -4.27
C ARG A 149 32.46 17.48 -5.69
N LYS A 150 31.45 16.86 -6.30
CA LYS A 150 31.52 16.31 -7.66
C LYS A 150 31.28 17.34 -8.76
N ALA A 151 30.40 18.32 -8.55
CA ALA A 151 30.01 19.33 -9.53
C ALA A 151 31.14 20.32 -9.92
N LYS A 152 32.31 20.25 -9.24
CA LYS A 152 33.50 21.01 -9.63
C LYS A 152 33.97 20.74 -11.09
N SER A 153 33.45 19.67 -11.71
CA SER A 153 33.73 19.31 -13.12
C SER A 153 32.82 19.99 -14.14
N GLY A 154 31.83 20.82 -13.72
CA GLY A 154 30.93 21.54 -14.64
C GLY A 154 29.83 20.67 -15.28
N ASP A 155 29.51 19.52 -14.67
CA ASP A 155 28.46 18.62 -15.12
C ASP A 155 27.08 19.26 -14.93
N LYS A 156 26.34 19.43 -16.04
CA LYS A 156 25.03 20.10 -16.05
C LYS A 156 23.95 19.32 -15.33
N ASP A 157 24.01 17.99 -15.36
CA ASP A 157 23.03 17.13 -14.70
C ASP A 157 23.19 17.21 -13.18
N LEU A 158 24.43 17.21 -12.69
CA LEU A 158 24.73 17.42 -11.28
C LEU A 158 24.31 18.82 -10.78
N LEU A 159 24.40 19.86 -11.62
CA LEU A 159 23.92 21.20 -11.26
C LEU A 159 22.38 21.25 -11.18
N LYS A 160 21.68 20.56 -12.09
CA LYS A 160 20.21 20.41 -12.04
C LYS A 160 19.77 19.69 -10.76
N ASP A 161 20.45 18.60 -10.41
CA ASP A 161 20.17 17.84 -9.18
C ASP A 161 20.45 18.67 -7.92
N LEU A 162 21.52 19.49 -7.93
CA LEU A 162 21.82 20.41 -6.82
C LEU A 162 20.69 21.41 -6.60
N SER A 163 20.19 22.02 -7.68
CA SER A 163 19.06 22.95 -7.60
C SER A 163 17.82 22.28 -7.00
N ARG A 164 17.47 21.05 -7.45
CA ARG A 164 16.35 20.29 -6.91
C ARG A 164 16.50 19.99 -5.41
N VAL A 165 17.72 19.60 -4.98
CA VAL A 165 18.01 19.37 -3.55
C VAL A 165 17.82 20.66 -2.74
N GLU A 166 18.26 21.81 -3.26
CA GLU A 166 18.10 23.11 -2.58
C GLU A 166 16.63 23.54 -2.49
N ASP A 167 15.85 23.32 -3.53
CA ASP A 167 14.41 23.59 -3.54
C ASP A 167 13.69 22.74 -2.47
N ILE A 168 13.95 21.43 -2.44
CA ILE A 168 13.36 20.51 -1.47
C ILE A 168 13.77 20.90 -0.03
N LEU A 169 15.06 21.17 0.21
CA LEU A 169 15.53 21.64 1.52
C LEU A 169 14.82 22.92 1.97
N THR A 170 14.53 23.83 1.02
CA THR A 170 13.84 25.09 1.33
C THR A 170 12.40 24.84 1.76
N ILE A 171 11.70 23.88 1.12
CA ILE A 171 10.33 23.48 1.46
C ILE A 171 10.33 22.81 2.84
N LEU A 172 11.15 21.77 3.02
CA LEU A 172 11.18 20.99 4.26
C LEU A 172 11.60 21.80 5.48
N LYS A 173 12.55 22.75 5.35
CA LYS A 173 12.99 23.63 6.45
C LYS A 173 11.89 24.61 6.91
N LYS A 174 10.88 24.86 6.09
CA LYS A 174 9.68 25.62 6.47
C LYS A 174 8.64 24.75 7.16
N GLY A 175 8.79 23.42 7.14
CA GLY A 175 7.80 22.47 7.60
C GLY A 175 6.66 22.23 6.59
N ASP A 176 6.85 22.65 5.33
CA ASP A 176 5.83 22.50 4.27
C ASP A 176 5.88 21.09 3.69
N SER A 177 4.72 20.63 3.19
CA SER A 177 4.58 19.36 2.48
C SER A 177 5.19 19.42 1.08
N LEU A 178 5.74 18.29 0.63
CA LEU A 178 6.22 18.14 -0.75
C LEU A 178 5.09 17.88 -1.76
N PHE A 179 3.83 17.85 -1.34
CA PHE A 179 2.69 17.49 -2.19
C PHE A 179 2.63 18.30 -3.49
N GLU A 180 2.72 19.63 -3.41
CA GLU A 180 2.71 20.50 -4.59
C GLU A 180 3.96 20.28 -5.48
N TYR A 181 5.13 20.08 -4.86
CA TYR A 181 6.39 19.81 -5.59
C TYR A 181 6.33 18.50 -6.38
N LEU A 182 5.60 17.51 -5.87
CA LEU A 182 5.42 16.19 -6.48
C LEU A 182 4.36 16.15 -7.61
N GLN A 183 3.71 17.27 -7.95
CA GLN A 183 2.79 17.32 -9.12
C GLN A 183 3.57 17.31 -10.44
N ASP A 184 4.85 17.63 -10.43
CA ASP A 184 5.74 17.53 -11.59
C ASP A 184 6.39 16.13 -11.67
N ASP A 185 6.30 15.48 -12.83
CA ASP A 185 6.76 14.09 -13.01
C ASP A 185 8.30 13.96 -12.91
N GLU A 186 9.08 14.98 -13.32
CA GLU A 186 10.53 14.95 -13.18
C GLU A 186 10.95 15.06 -11.71
N ASN A 187 10.27 15.93 -10.96
CA ASN A 187 10.50 16.08 -9.53
C ASN A 187 10.11 14.80 -8.77
N LYS A 188 8.97 14.19 -9.12
CA LYS A 188 8.51 12.94 -8.54
C LYS A 188 9.52 11.80 -8.76
N THR A 189 10.07 11.72 -9.98
CA THR A 189 11.11 10.74 -10.31
C THR A 189 12.36 10.97 -9.46
N PHE A 190 12.85 12.19 -9.40
CA PHE A 190 14.03 12.57 -8.61
C PHE A 190 13.85 12.27 -7.12
N VAL A 191 12.71 12.67 -6.53
CA VAL A 191 12.39 12.41 -5.11
C VAL A 191 12.33 10.91 -4.81
N SER A 192 11.77 10.12 -5.74
CA SER A 192 11.75 8.66 -5.63
C SER A 192 13.14 8.03 -5.66
N GLU A 193 14.06 8.54 -6.50
CA GLU A 193 15.45 8.09 -6.59
C GLU A 193 16.26 8.43 -5.33
N VAL A 194 16.02 9.62 -4.76
CA VAL A 194 16.65 10.05 -3.49
C VAL A 194 16.09 9.25 -2.30
N GLY A 195 14.85 8.79 -2.38
CA GLY A 195 14.21 7.95 -1.37
C GLY A 195 13.79 8.73 -0.12
N LEU A 196 13.18 9.91 -0.29
CA LEU A 196 12.70 10.73 0.82
C LEU A 196 11.54 10.06 1.55
N LEU A 197 11.57 10.11 2.87
CA LEU A 197 10.59 9.48 3.76
C LEU A 197 9.29 10.30 3.84
N SER A 198 9.42 11.62 3.94
CA SER A 198 8.28 12.56 4.01
C SER A 198 7.51 12.67 2.68
N ALA A 199 8.09 12.17 1.57
CA ALA A 199 7.45 12.13 0.26
C ALA A 199 6.68 10.82 -0.01
N LYS A 200 6.74 9.85 0.89
CA LYS A 200 6.00 8.60 0.73
C LYS A 200 4.50 8.83 0.82
N PRO A 201 3.70 8.13 0.02
CA PRO A 201 2.24 8.16 0.16
C PRO A 201 1.83 7.75 1.58
N VAL A 202 0.90 8.51 2.18
CA VAL A 202 0.35 8.24 3.51
C VAL A 202 -1.13 7.92 3.40
N ILE A 203 -1.56 6.87 4.12
CA ILE A 203 -2.97 6.56 4.37
C ILE A 203 -3.18 6.74 5.86
N PHE A 204 -4.03 7.67 6.25
CA PHE A 204 -4.42 7.84 7.64
C PHE A 204 -5.47 6.80 8.02
N VAL A 205 -5.31 6.18 9.19
CA VAL A 205 -6.32 5.35 9.83
C VAL A 205 -6.75 6.07 11.10
N ALA A 206 -7.94 6.70 11.05
CA ALA A 206 -8.58 7.25 12.23
C ALA A 206 -9.15 6.09 13.05
N ASN A 207 -8.49 5.77 14.17
CA ASN A 207 -8.99 4.78 15.10
C ASN A 207 -10.01 5.44 16.02
N LEU A 208 -11.27 5.02 15.88
CA LEU A 208 -12.44 5.55 16.59
C LEU A 208 -12.88 4.57 17.70
N ASN A 209 -13.77 5.03 18.57
CA ASN A 209 -14.51 4.17 19.49
C ASN A 209 -15.59 3.35 18.76
N GLU A 210 -16.25 2.46 19.47
CA GLU A 210 -17.30 1.59 18.92
C GLU A 210 -18.50 2.37 18.37
N ASP A 211 -18.83 3.52 18.97
CA ASP A 211 -19.92 4.38 18.55
C ASP A 211 -19.61 5.22 17.30
N MET A 212 -18.37 5.15 16.79
CA MET A 212 -17.87 5.90 15.62
C MET A 212 -18.15 7.42 15.74
N GLU A 213 -17.91 7.98 16.92
CA GLU A 213 -18.34 9.34 17.29
C GLU A 213 -17.58 10.41 16.50
N GLU A 214 -18.32 11.40 16.00
CA GLU A 214 -17.77 12.54 15.27
C GLU A 214 -17.12 13.53 16.23
N THR A 215 -15.79 13.58 16.27
CA THR A 215 -15.03 14.53 17.10
C THR A 215 -14.46 15.68 16.27
N ASP A 216 -14.14 16.81 16.91
CA ASP A 216 -13.45 17.91 16.24
C ASP A 216 -12.06 17.53 15.76
N GLY A 217 -11.39 16.60 16.48
CA GLY A 217 -10.12 16.03 16.05
C GLY A 217 -10.24 15.25 14.76
N LEU A 218 -11.29 14.44 14.60
CA LEU A 218 -11.56 13.69 13.37
C LEU A 218 -11.84 14.63 12.18
N LYS A 219 -12.62 15.71 12.38
CA LYS A 219 -12.87 16.71 11.32
C LYS A 219 -11.57 17.34 10.82
N LYS A 220 -10.72 17.78 11.74
CA LYS A 220 -9.41 18.35 11.40
C LYS A 220 -8.52 17.34 10.68
N LEU A 221 -8.55 16.06 11.08
CA LEU A 221 -7.78 15.01 10.41
C LEU A 221 -8.26 14.78 8.97
N ARG A 222 -9.59 14.86 8.71
CA ARG A 222 -10.13 14.82 7.34
C ARG A 222 -9.63 15.99 6.48
N GLU A 223 -9.63 17.19 7.04
CA GLU A 223 -9.13 18.40 6.35
C GLU A 223 -7.64 18.26 6.05
N LYS A 224 -6.84 17.79 7.00
CA LYS A 224 -5.40 17.52 6.83
C LYS A 224 -5.16 16.47 5.76
N ALA A 225 -5.89 15.35 5.77
CA ALA A 225 -5.76 14.31 4.75
C ALA A 225 -6.07 14.87 3.35
N LEU A 226 -7.16 15.62 3.22
CA LEU A 226 -7.57 16.23 1.95
C LEU A 226 -6.52 17.21 1.43
N SER A 227 -5.98 18.08 2.29
CA SER A 227 -4.98 19.08 1.89
C SER A 227 -3.66 18.46 1.43
N ASN A 228 -3.30 17.29 1.96
CA ASN A 228 -2.09 16.56 1.60
C ASN A 228 -2.32 15.55 0.45
N GLY A 229 -3.53 15.44 -0.10
CA GLY A 229 -3.89 14.43 -1.09
C GLY A 229 -3.83 12.99 -0.55
N SER A 230 -3.88 12.83 0.77
CA SER A 230 -3.82 11.54 1.46
C SER A 230 -5.22 10.91 1.57
N GLN A 231 -5.26 9.57 1.65
CA GLN A 231 -6.49 8.85 1.94
C GLN A 231 -6.72 8.76 3.45
N LEU A 232 -7.97 8.76 3.87
CA LEU A 232 -8.37 8.54 5.26
C LEU A 232 -9.33 7.37 5.33
N ILE A 233 -9.05 6.44 6.23
CA ILE A 233 -9.93 5.32 6.58
C ILE A 233 -10.36 5.51 8.03
N GLU A 234 -11.64 5.56 8.26
CA GLU A 234 -12.25 5.67 9.58
C GLU A 234 -12.76 4.30 10.00
N MET A 235 -12.30 3.81 11.15
CA MET A 235 -12.68 2.50 11.67
C MET A 235 -12.45 2.39 13.18
N CYS A 236 -13.14 1.47 13.83
CA CYS A 236 -12.82 1.03 15.17
C CYS A 236 -11.92 -0.21 15.08
N ASN A 237 -10.65 -0.06 15.44
CA ASN A 237 -9.69 -1.18 15.35
C ASN A 237 -10.08 -2.37 16.23
N GLN A 238 -10.79 -2.12 17.34
CA GLN A 238 -11.26 -3.18 18.22
C GLN A 238 -12.38 -4.02 17.55
N ILE A 239 -13.38 -3.37 16.96
CA ILE A 239 -14.43 -4.05 16.20
C ILE A 239 -13.83 -4.82 15.01
N GLU A 240 -12.90 -4.23 14.29
CA GLU A 240 -12.24 -4.90 13.17
C GLU A 240 -11.46 -6.14 13.62
N PHE A 241 -10.82 -6.08 14.78
CA PHE A 241 -10.15 -7.24 15.38
C PHE A 241 -11.14 -8.35 15.72
N GLU A 242 -12.26 -8.01 16.37
CA GLU A 242 -13.32 -8.97 16.70
C GLU A 242 -13.92 -9.61 15.44
N ILE A 243 -14.22 -8.81 14.40
CA ILE A 243 -14.68 -9.31 13.10
C ILE A 243 -13.66 -10.29 12.48
N SER A 244 -12.36 -10.01 12.65
CA SER A 244 -11.28 -10.84 12.06
C SER A 244 -11.14 -12.21 12.74
N GLU A 245 -11.52 -12.33 14.01
CA GLU A 245 -11.48 -13.59 14.77
C GLU A 245 -12.70 -14.49 14.53
N LEU A 246 -13.79 -13.95 13.97
CA LEU A 246 -15.02 -14.68 13.72
C LEU A 246 -14.99 -15.41 12.37
N GLU A 247 -15.69 -16.55 12.32
CA GLU A 247 -15.87 -17.34 11.10
C GLU A 247 -17.21 -17.03 10.42
N ASN A 248 -17.18 -16.98 9.10
CA ASN A 248 -18.32 -16.95 8.15
C ASN A 248 -19.63 -16.31 8.66
N GLU A 249 -20.59 -17.10 9.18
CA GLU A 249 -21.93 -16.62 9.57
C GLU A 249 -21.86 -15.61 10.72
N SER A 250 -21.11 -15.92 11.79
CA SER A 250 -20.96 -15.02 12.94
C SER A 250 -20.25 -13.73 12.57
N ARG A 251 -19.31 -13.78 11.62
CA ARG A 251 -18.65 -12.59 11.06
C ARG A 251 -19.64 -11.68 10.34
N GLN A 252 -20.52 -12.25 9.51
CA GLN A 252 -21.52 -11.47 8.79
C GLN A 252 -22.55 -10.88 9.74
N GLU A 253 -23.00 -11.66 10.74
CA GLU A 253 -23.92 -11.17 11.77
C GLU A 253 -23.36 -9.96 12.52
N LEU A 254 -22.06 -9.96 12.88
CA LEU A 254 -21.44 -8.82 13.55
C LEU A 254 -21.33 -7.60 12.61
N ILE A 255 -20.93 -7.78 11.35
CA ILE A 255 -20.88 -6.72 10.34
C ILE A 255 -22.25 -6.05 10.19
N ASP A 256 -23.31 -6.85 10.08
CA ASP A 256 -24.69 -6.36 9.95
C ASP A 256 -25.17 -5.67 11.24
N LEU A 257 -24.79 -6.18 12.42
CA LEU A 257 -25.16 -5.62 13.71
C LEU A 257 -24.56 -4.21 13.93
N VAL A 258 -23.31 -4.03 13.54
CA VAL A 258 -22.63 -2.72 13.64
C VAL A 258 -22.93 -1.81 12.46
N GLY A 259 -23.73 -2.26 11.48
CA GLY A 259 -24.17 -1.46 10.34
C GLY A 259 -23.09 -1.13 9.32
N LEU A 260 -22.05 -1.95 9.21
CA LEU A 260 -20.98 -1.73 8.24
C LEU A 260 -21.37 -2.33 6.89
N GLU A 261 -21.23 -1.56 5.82
CA GLU A 261 -21.36 -2.08 4.44
C GLU A 261 -20.18 -2.99 4.06
N GLU A 262 -18.99 -2.65 4.52
CA GLU A 262 -17.75 -3.39 4.31
C GLU A 262 -16.81 -3.16 5.50
N PRO A 263 -16.11 -4.19 6.00
CA PRO A 263 -15.07 -4.02 7.02
C PRO A 263 -14.02 -2.97 6.66
N GLY A 264 -13.63 -2.16 7.63
CA GLY A 264 -12.61 -1.12 7.45
C GLY A 264 -11.26 -1.68 7.00
N LEU A 265 -10.90 -2.89 7.48
CA LEU A 265 -9.71 -3.61 7.03
C LEU A 265 -9.73 -3.87 5.52
N ASN A 266 -10.84 -4.29 4.96
CA ASN A 266 -10.97 -4.51 3.51
C ASN A 266 -10.77 -3.20 2.73
N LYS A 267 -11.36 -2.09 3.22
CA LYS A 267 -11.16 -0.76 2.65
C LYS A 267 -9.69 -0.34 2.72
N LEU A 268 -9.03 -0.58 3.86
CA LEU A 268 -7.61 -0.28 4.05
C LEU A 268 -6.72 -1.06 3.08
N ILE A 269 -6.90 -2.37 2.95
CA ILE A 269 -6.12 -3.23 2.06
C ILE A 269 -6.28 -2.78 0.60
N LYS A 270 -7.53 -2.55 0.15
CA LYS A 270 -7.82 -2.06 -1.20
C LYS A 270 -7.22 -0.68 -1.45
N THR A 271 -7.30 0.22 -0.45
CA THR A 271 -6.74 1.57 -0.56
C THR A 271 -5.22 1.53 -0.62
N ALA A 272 -4.56 0.73 0.23
CA ALA A 272 -3.11 0.53 0.19
C ALA A 272 -2.65 0.01 -1.17
N PHE A 273 -3.36 -0.97 -1.72
CA PHE A 273 -3.09 -1.52 -3.04
C PHE A 273 -3.16 -0.46 -4.16
N ARG A 274 -4.21 0.36 -4.15
CA ARG A 274 -4.39 1.46 -5.14
C ARG A 274 -3.35 2.56 -4.97
N THR A 275 -3.04 2.94 -3.74
CA THR A 275 -2.04 3.98 -3.42
C THR A 275 -0.64 3.59 -3.91
N LEU A 276 -0.33 2.30 -3.92
CA LEU A 276 0.89 1.75 -4.49
C LEU A 276 0.91 1.75 -6.03
N GLY A 277 -0.16 2.20 -6.68
CA GLY A 277 -0.29 2.18 -8.13
C GLY A 277 -0.35 0.77 -8.72
N LEU A 278 -0.96 -0.16 -7.97
CA LEU A 278 -1.07 -1.57 -8.35
C LEU A 278 -2.41 -1.88 -8.98
N GLN A 279 -2.41 -2.91 -9.80
CA GLN A 279 -3.59 -3.54 -10.37
C GLN A 279 -3.39 -5.04 -10.47
N THR A 280 -4.48 -5.78 -10.69
CA THR A 280 -4.46 -7.23 -10.85
C THR A 280 -4.88 -7.65 -12.24
N PHE A 281 -4.20 -8.65 -12.78
CA PHE A 281 -4.74 -9.48 -13.86
C PHE A 281 -4.90 -10.91 -13.36
N PHE A 282 -5.68 -11.71 -14.07
CA PHE A 282 -5.99 -13.07 -13.66
C PHE A 282 -5.50 -14.09 -14.70
N THR A 283 -5.09 -15.24 -14.20
CA THR A 283 -5.02 -16.47 -14.99
C THR A 283 -6.12 -17.40 -14.48
N SER A 284 -6.76 -18.12 -15.39
CA SER A 284 -7.90 -18.97 -15.07
C SER A 284 -7.80 -20.31 -15.76
N GLY A 285 -8.05 -21.39 -15.02
CA GLY A 285 -8.03 -22.76 -15.50
C GLY A 285 -8.62 -23.73 -14.49
N GLN A 286 -8.83 -24.98 -14.87
CA GLN A 286 -9.39 -25.99 -13.95
C GLN A 286 -8.47 -26.30 -12.76
N SER A 287 -7.16 -26.34 -12.97
CA SER A 287 -6.21 -26.59 -11.88
C SER A 287 -6.08 -25.41 -10.93
N GLU A 288 -6.07 -24.18 -11.45
CA GLU A 288 -5.83 -22.97 -10.67
C GLU A 288 -6.46 -21.74 -11.33
N SER A 289 -7.09 -20.88 -10.51
CA SER A 289 -7.33 -19.46 -10.82
C SER A 289 -6.50 -18.60 -9.87
N ARG A 290 -5.80 -17.61 -10.43
CA ARG A 290 -4.86 -16.79 -9.66
C ARG A 290 -4.92 -15.33 -10.04
N ALA A 291 -4.84 -14.45 -9.05
CA ALA A 291 -4.63 -13.03 -9.20
C ALA A 291 -3.13 -12.70 -9.19
N TRP A 292 -2.67 -11.96 -10.17
CA TRP A 292 -1.28 -11.52 -10.33
C TRP A 292 -1.19 -10.02 -10.17
N VAL A 293 -0.23 -9.56 -9.37
CA VAL A 293 -0.05 -8.14 -9.08
C VAL A 293 0.96 -7.53 -10.04
N ILE A 294 0.58 -6.41 -10.66
CA ILE A 294 1.41 -5.60 -11.53
C ILE A 294 1.23 -4.12 -11.23
N LYS A 295 2.16 -3.29 -11.66
CA LYS A 295 1.99 -1.83 -11.62
C LYS A 295 1.08 -1.37 -12.76
N ASN A 296 0.36 -0.27 -12.55
CA ASN A 296 -0.37 0.39 -13.61
C ASN A 296 0.57 0.71 -14.78
N GLY A 297 0.09 0.57 -16.01
CA GLY A 297 0.90 0.77 -17.22
C GLY A 297 1.84 -0.39 -17.59
N THR A 298 1.80 -1.51 -16.87
CA THR A 298 2.64 -2.68 -17.18
C THR A 298 2.23 -3.30 -18.51
N LYS A 299 3.20 -3.50 -19.41
CA LYS A 299 3.00 -4.15 -20.71
C LYS A 299 2.95 -5.67 -20.59
N ALA A 300 2.29 -6.31 -21.58
CA ALA A 300 2.05 -7.76 -21.59
C ALA A 300 3.30 -8.63 -21.38
N PRO A 301 4.48 -8.36 -21.99
CA PRO A 301 5.68 -9.16 -21.73
C PRO A 301 6.16 -9.07 -20.28
N ASP A 302 6.05 -7.87 -19.66
CA ASP A 302 6.43 -7.68 -18.27
C ASP A 302 5.46 -8.36 -17.33
N ALA A 303 4.15 -8.30 -17.62
CA ALA A 303 3.12 -9.04 -16.89
C ALA A 303 3.34 -10.56 -16.98
N ALA A 304 3.68 -11.09 -18.16
CA ALA A 304 4.08 -12.49 -18.32
C ALA A 304 5.29 -12.85 -17.46
N GLY A 305 6.24 -11.92 -17.33
CA GLY A 305 7.44 -12.04 -16.51
C GLY A 305 7.17 -12.16 -15.01
N VAL A 306 6.03 -11.65 -14.53
CA VAL A 306 5.59 -11.81 -13.14
C VAL A 306 5.23 -13.27 -12.83
N ILE A 307 4.70 -13.99 -13.83
CA ILE A 307 4.40 -15.42 -13.71
C ILE A 307 5.70 -16.23 -13.72
N HIS A 308 6.53 -16.02 -14.74
CA HIS A 308 7.83 -16.66 -14.87
C HIS A 308 8.76 -15.87 -15.81
N THR A 309 10.04 -15.80 -15.50
CA THR A 309 11.03 -15.07 -16.33
C THR A 309 11.11 -15.58 -17.77
N ASP A 310 10.88 -16.87 -18.00
CA ASP A 310 10.90 -17.46 -19.34
C ASP A 310 9.70 -17.02 -20.17
N PHE A 311 8.55 -16.73 -19.52
CA PHE A 311 7.38 -16.20 -20.23
C PHE A 311 7.66 -14.81 -20.80
N LYS A 312 8.44 -13.97 -20.09
CA LYS A 312 8.90 -12.69 -20.63
C LYS A 312 9.86 -12.87 -21.80
N LYS A 313 10.87 -13.76 -21.64
CA LYS A 313 11.91 -13.98 -22.66
C LYS A 313 11.33 -14.55 -23.95
N GLY A 314 10.43 -15.53 -23.83
CA GLY A 314 9.82 -16.23 -24.95
C GLY A 314 8.46 -15.65 -25.37
N PHE A 315 8.08 -14.46 -24.92
CA PHE A 315 6.76 -13.88 -25.17
C PHE A 315 6.44 -13.82 -26.67
N ILE A 316 5.26 -14.35 -27.02
CA ILE A 316 4.73 -14.30 -28.40
C ILE A 316 3.51 -13.37 -28.44
N ARG A 317 2.51 -13.61 -27.59
CA ARG A 317 1.29 -12.82 -27.51
C ARG A 317 0.55 -13.09 -26.19
N ALA A 318 -0.36 -12.17 -25.84
CA ALA A 318 -1.32 -12.33 -24.75
C ALA A 318 -2.72 -12.56 -25.36
N GLU A 319 -3.34 -13.69 -25.02
CA GLU A 319 -4.74 -13.94 -25.34
C GLU A 319 -5.56 -13.43 -24.15
N THR A 320 -6.36 -12.38 -24.36
CA THR A 320 -6.94 -11.56 -23.30
C THR A 320 -8.45 -11.40 -23.44
N VAL A 321 -9.16 -11.48 -22.33
CA VAL A 321 -10.58 -11.11 -22.22
C VAL A 321 -10.77 -10.22 -20.98
N SER A 322 -11.66 -9.23 -21.06
CA SER A 322 -12.01 -8.43 -19.89
C SER A 322 -12.80 -9.26 -18.88
N TYR A 323 -12.66 -8.94 -17.56
CA TYR A 323 -13.48 -9.56 -16.51
C TYR A 323 -14.97 -9.51 -16.84
N LYS A 324 -15.47 -8.36 -17.31
CA LYS A 324 -16.88 -8.17 -17.66
C LYS A 324 -17.33 -9.16 -18.75
N ASP A 325 -16.60 -9.24 -19.84
CA ASP A 325 -16.94 -10.16 -20.94
C ASP A 325 -16.80 -11.63 -20.50
N PHE A 326 -15.81 -11.96 -19.65
CA PHE A 326 -15.63 -13.32 -19.15
C PHE A 326 -16.83 -13.79 -18.32
N ILE A 327 -17.36 -12.92 -17.44
CA ILE A 327 -18.54 -13.23 -16.64
C ILE A 327 -19.80 -13.27 -17.51
N GLU A 328 -20.00 -12.29 -18.41
CA GLU A 328 -21.18 -12.16 -19.26
C GLU A 328 -21.36 -13.37 -20.17
N PHE A 329 -20.25 -13.92 -20.70
CA PHE A 329 -20.28 -15.04 -21.65
C PHE A 329 -19.87 -16.39 -21.03
N ASP A 330 -19.95 -16.52 -19.71
CA ASP A 330 -19.70 -17.76 -18.98
C ASP A 330 -18.35 -18.41 -19.30
N GLY A 331 -17.30 -17.60 -19.29
CA GLY A 331 -15.93 -18.03 -19.39
C GLY A 331 -15.29 -17.97 -20.78
N GLU A 332 -14.17 -18.65 -20.91
CA GLU A 332 -13.30 -18.59 -22.10
C GLU A 332 -14.01 -19.00 -23.39
N GLN A 333 -14.77 -20.12 -23.36
CA GLN A 333 -15.42 -20.64 -24.54
C GLN A 333 -16.51 -19.71 -25.06
N GLY A 334 -17.34 -19.17 -24.17
CA GLY A 334 -18.38 -18.22 -24.53
C GLY A 334 -17.80 -16.90 -25.04
N ALA A 335 -16.77 -16.37 -24.38
CA ALA A 335 -16.09 -15.17 -24.83
C ALA A 335 -15.45 -15.33 -26.22
N LYS A 336 -14.89 -16.50 -26.53
CA LYS A 336 -14.38 -16.84 -27.90
C LYS A 336 -15.48 -16.88 -28.92
N ALA A 337 -16.61 -17.51 -28.61
CA ALA A 337 -17.75 -17.60 -29.52
C ALA A 337 -18.33 -16.22 -29.85
N GLN A 338 -18.23 -15.27 -28.95
CA GLN A 338 -18.69 -13.88 -29.13
C GLN A 338 -17.61 -12.92 -29.65
N GLY A 339 -16.42 -13.44 -30.02
CA GLY A 339 -15.32 -12.64 -30.54
C GLY A 339 -14.72 -11.64 -29.53
N LYS A 340 -14.89 -11.90 -28.21
CA LYS A 340 -14.37 -11.06 -27.14
C LYS A 340 -12.98 -11.49 -26.64
N TRP A 341 -12.53 -12.65 -27.08
CA TRP A 341 -11.18 -13.16 -26.82
C TRP A 341 -10.21 -12.55 -27.81
N ARG A 342 -9.37 -11.63 -27.34
CA ARG A 342 -8.47 -10.81 -28.16
C ARG A 342 -7.07 -11.40 -28.14
N SER A 343 -6.33 -11.15 -29.20
CA SER A 343 -4.89 -11.47 -29.29
C SER A 343 -4.10 -10.17 -29.31
N GLU A 344 -3.32 -9.93 -28.26
CA GLU A 344 -2.60 -8.70 -28.03
C GLU A 344 -1.09 -8.92 -28.13
N GLY A 345 -0.38 -7.93 -28.67
CA GLY A 345 1.07 -7.96 -28.86
C GLY A 345 1.86 -7.42 -27.66
N SER A 346 3.15 -7.21 -27.88
CA SER A 346 4.10 -6.75 -26.85
C SER A 346 3.82 -5.35 -26.30
N ASP A 347 3.15 -4.51 -27.08
CA ASP A 347 2.84 -3.13 -26.66
C ASP A 347 1.54 -2.99 -25.88
N TYR A 348 0.80 -4.10 -25.72
CA TYR A 348 -0.44 -4.09 -24.97
C TYR A 348 -0.19 -3.76 -23.50
N GLU A 349 -0.81 -2.70 -23.03
CA GLU A 349 -0.88 -2.34 -21.63
C GLU A 349 -2.00 -3.15 -20.94
N VAL A 350 -1.63 -4.02 -20.02
CA VAL A 350 -2.55 -4.88 -19.27
C VAL A 350 -3.49 -4.01 -18.44
N LYS A 351 -4.77 -4.29 -18.49
CA LYS A 351 -5.81 -3.58 -17.73
C LYS A 351 -6.19 -4.34 -16.46
N ASP A 352 -6.62 -3.58 -15.44
CA ASP A 352 -7.14 -4.17 -14.22
C ASP A 352 -8.35 -5.07 -14.51
N GLY A 353 -8.27 -6.31 -14.06
CA GLY A 353 -9.31 -7.31 -14.26
C GLY A 353 -9.20 -8.12 -15.56
N ASP A 354 -8.18 -7.91 -16.38
CA ASP A 354 -7.96 -8.78 -17.56
C ASP A 354 -7.71 -10.23 -17.14
N ILE A 355 -8.36 -11.17 -17.82
CA ILE A 355 -8.04 -12.59 -17.74
C ILE A 355 -7.16 -12.92 -18.94
N ILE A 356 -5.93 -13.43 -18.67
CA ILE A 356 -4.89 -13.54 -19.70
C ILE A 356 -4.31 -14.95 -19.77
N LEU A 357 -4.18 -15.46 -21.00
CA LEU A 357 -3.39 -16.63 -21.32
C LEU A 357 -2.18 -16.22 -22.18
N PHE A 358 -0.98 -16.26 -21.60
CA PHE A 358 0.25 -15.94 -22.31
C PHE A 358 0.70 -17.10 -23.20
N ARG A 359 1.04 -16.78 -24.45
CA ARG A 359 1.70 -17.70 -25.38
C ARG A 359 3.17 -17.32 -25.46
N PHE A 360 4.00 -18.29 -25.23
CA PHE A 360 5.45 -18.12 -25.22
C PHE A 360 6.14 -19.34 -25.83
N ASN A 361 7.37 -19.14 -26.28
CA ASN A 361 8.24 -20.20 -26.77
C ASN A 361 9.60 -20.09 -26.07
N VAL A 362 10.07 -21.19 -25.47
CA VAL A 362 11.34 -21.27 -24.74
C VAL A 362 12.33 -22.09 -25.52
#